data_856c9884070740a37be9ac275fb4e822
#
_entry.id   856c9884070740a37be9ac275fb4e822
#
_cell.length_a   1.000
_cell.length_b   1.000
_cell.length_c   1.000
_cell.angle_alpha   90.00
_cell.angle_beta   90.00
_cell.angle_gamma   90.00
#
_symmetry.space_group_name_H-M   'P 1'
#
loop_
_entity.id
_entity.type
_entity.pdbx_description
1 polymer ?
#
loop_
_entity_poly.entity_id
_entity_poly.type
_entity_poly.pdbx_seq_one_letter_code
_entity_poly.pdbx_strand_id
1 'polypeptide(L)'
;MRILFNQKFKITVFIAALLVIIFTNKQEIQQQQIVKNVSLSQIENPPIQVFSDNLPTPKPSNINAKNNEKSTFYSVINEWQKYQYSINSNQVLTAGKLPNNPINFNQADLLTVLTNTRKYFQQYSQEDPDIQRTGILVTQGVTVKDILKTLDFMIVVLEEDISNKRTTRLQDPNFINANFRVIKWSAHNPENLQQKKLRITKYAAFIHPGSRQKTSKYNTPIYAIKEEVSQNKFYTQYTKQDVLSGIYEPGGKEFGKVKPIAYLTRNGLEAALMQGTVLVNFTDGTKEFLNVDKNNGMSYIRGLKATAQKRYWYFQEVDAIKGYGYKIDAKISIKPGVTFAGDVLNIGLGRIIVTEDNQKRLKMGVIADTGGAFLPNLYQLDFLAGTFASEKDFEQYIQKLPEYTNAYILVKKVI
;
A
#
# COMPACT_ATOMS: atom_id res chain seq x y z
N MET A 1 5.37 34.81 -15.19
CA MET A 1 4.26 33.89 -14.86
C MET A 1 4.62 32.39 -14.97
N ARG A 2 5.41 31.94 -15.96
CA ARG A 2 5.88 30.51 -16.08
C ARG A 2 6.82 30.04 -14.98
N ILE A 3 7.63 30.89 -14.39
CA ILE A 3 8.63 30.52 -13.36
C ILE A 3 7.99 30.23 -11.99
N LEU A 4 6.92 30.94 -11.63
CA LEU A 4 6.20 30.74 -10.36
C LEU A 4 5.37 29.44 -10.33
N PHE A 5 4.89 28.98 -11.50
CA PHE A 5 4.13 27.74 -11.62
C PHE A 5 5.02 26.49 -11.40
N ASN A 6 6.27 26.58 -11.89
CA ASN A 6 7.24 25.48 -11.75
C ASN A 6 7.76 25.30 -10.31
N GLN A 7 7.81 26.38 -9.52
CA GLN A 7 8.17 26.30 -8.09
C GLN A 7 7.07 25.71 -7.23
N LYS A 8 5.79 26.07 -7.48
CA LYS A 8 4.65 25.50 -6.73
C LYS A 8 4.48 24.00 -7.02
N PHE A 9 4.72 23.55 -8.25
CA PHE A 9 4.65 22.14 -8.62
C PHE A 9 5.79 21.31 -8.01
N LYS A 10 7.01 21.82 -8.01
CA LYS A 10 8.15 21.18 -7.29
C LYS A 10 7.88 21.03 -5.79
N ILE A 11 7.24 22.03 -5.17
CA ILE A 11 6.85 21.98 -3.77
C ILE A 11 5.77 20.90 -3.52
N THR A 12 4.84 20.69 -4.43
CA THR A 12 3.72 19.73 -4.24
C THR A 12 4.17 18.28 -4.42
N VAL A 13 5.03 17.99 -5.40
CA VAL A 13 5.60 16.63 -5.58
C VAL A 13 6.57 16.30 -4.44
N PHE A 14 7.34 17.27 -3.97
CA PHE A 14 8.22 17.13 -2.80
C PHE A 14 7.41 16.92 -1.51
N ILE A 15 6.24 17.55 -1.37
CA ILE A 15 5.37 17.41 -0.20
C ILE A 15 4.69 16.02 -0.17
N ALA A 16 4.31 15.43 -1.31
CA ALA A 16 3.71 14.09 -1.35
C ALA A 16 4.73 12.99 -1.01
N ALA A 17 5.94 13.04 -1.58
CA ALA A 17 7.05 12.18 -1.17
C ALA A 17 7.46 12.41 0.30
N LEU A 18 7.34 13.66 0.77
CA LEU A 18 7.67 14.07 2.13
C LEU A 18 6.62 13.63 3.17
N LEU A 19 5.33 13.58 2.82
CA LEU A 19 4.26 13.14 3.72
C LEU A 19 4.36 11.63 4.01
N VAL A 20 4.71 10.82 3.04
CA VAL A 20 5.03 9.39 3.27
C VAL A 20 6.18 9.24 4.28
N ILE A 21 7.16 10.12 4.22
CA ILE A 21 8.34 10.13 5.12
C ILE A 21 7.99 10.63 6.53
N ILE A 22 7.07 11.57 6.70
CA ILE A 22 6.67 12.11 8.01
C ILE A 22 5.91 11.08 8.83
N PHE A 23 5.07 10.26 8.18
CA PHE A 23 4.25 9.27 8.89
C PHE A 23 5.05 8.04 9.32
N THR A 24 5.99 7.55 8.51
CA THR A 24 6.92 6.50 8.96
C THR A 24 7.73 6.93 10.17
N ASN A 25 8.14 8.20 10.26
CA ASN A 25 8.86 8.73 11.42
C ASN A 25 8.03 8.80 12.70
N LYS A 26 6.74 9.13 12.60
CA LYS A 26 5.86 9.20 13.78
C LYS A 26 5.62 7.81 14.38
N GLN A 27 5.54 6.78 13.55
CA GLN A 27 5.44 5.37 13.99
C GLN A 27 6.71 4.92 14.71
N GLU A 28 7.89 5.25 14.17
CA GLU A 28 9.17 4.86 14.78
C GLU A 28 9.45 5.57 16.11
N ILE A 29 9.12 6.87 16.23
CA ILE A 29 9.33 7.63 17.48
C ILE A 29 8.48 7.09 18.61
N GLN A 30 7.23 6.70 18.35
CA GLN A 30 6.36 6.13 19.39
C GLN A 30 6.79 4.71 19.79
N GLN A 31 7.27 3.90 18.86
CA GLN A 31 7.85 2.59 19.22
C GLN A 31 9.10 2.74 20.10
N GLN A 32 9.95 3.74 19.85
CA GLN A 32 11.11 3.99 20.69
C GLN A 32 10.74 4.52 22.09
N GLN A 33 9.66 5.29 22.23
CA GLN A 33 9.15 5.72 23.54
C GLN A 33 8.56 4.56 24.34
N ILE A 34 7.88 3.62 23.68
CA ILE A 34 7.36 2.41 24.31
C ILE A 34 8.50 1.50 24.79
N VAL A 35 9.55 1.33 24.00
CA VAL A 35 10.73 0.54 24.38
C VAL A 35 11.50 1.18 25.54
N LYS A 36 11.60 2.50 25.62
CA LYS A 36 12.23 3.19 26.76
C LYS A 36 11.42 3.08 28.06
N ASN A 37 10.09 3.05 27.99
CA ASN A 37 9.25 2.95 29.17
C ASN A 37 9.13 1.50 29.72
N VAL A 38 9.48 0.49 28.92
CA VAL A 38 9.49 -0.94 29.33
C VAL A 38 10.81 -1.35 30.00
N SER A 39 11.90 -0.58 29.82
CA SER A 39 13.23 -0.95 30.35
C SER A 39 13.49 -0.52 31.81
N LEU A 40 12.50 0.01 32.54
CA LEU A 40 12.66 0.54 33.91
C LEU A 40 11.77 -0.12 34.96
N SER A 41 11.20 -1.31 34.70
CA SER A 41 10.55 -2.11 35.75
C SER A 41 11.15 -3.52 35.77
N GLN A 42 11.80 -3.85 36.87
CA GLN A 42 12.29 -5.18 37.20
C GLN A 42 11.15 -6.19 37.15
N ILE A 43 11.35 -7.30 36.43
CA ILE A 43 10.41 -8.42 36.39
C ILE A 43 11.01 -9.55 37.22
N GLU A 44 10.43 -9.81 38.37
CA GLU A 44 10.47 -11.10 39.05
C GLU A 44 9.53 -12.05 38.30
N ASN A 45 10.03 -13.25 37.97
CA ASN A 45 9.25 -14.31 37.33
C ASN A 45 8.27 -14.96 38.32
N PRO A 46 6.95 -14.98 38.06
CA PRO A 46 6.03 -15.91 38.72
C PRO A 46 5.87 -17.19 37.88
N PRO A 47 5.53 -18.33 38.54
CA PRO A 47 5.50 -19.65 37.92
C PRO A 47 4.33 -19.80 36.92
N ILE A 48 4.57 -20.67 35.93
CA ILE A 48 3.61 -21.08 34.90
C ILE A 48 2.39 -21.75 35.58
N GLN A 49 1.23 -21.06 35.48
CA GLN A 49 -0.06 -21.71 35.75
C GLN A 49 -0.72 -22.06 34.41
N VAL A 50 -0.98 -23.37 34.28
CA VAL A 50 -1.81 -23.94 33.22
C VAL A 50 -3.26 -23.52 33.51
N PHE A 51 -3.85 -22.67 32.69
CA PHE A 51 -5.28 -22.37 32.74
C PHE A 51 -6.05 -23.32 31.84
N SER A 52 -6.89 -24.12 32.47
CA SER A 52 -7.92 -24.95 31.86
C SER A 52 -9.00 -24.09 31.23
N ASP A 53 -9.52 -24.58 30.10
CA ASP A 53 -10.68 -24.04 29.38
C ASP A 53 -11.86 -23.72 30.29
N ASN A 54 -12.23 -22.44 30.35
CA ASN A 54 -13.57 -21.97 30.64
C ASN A 54 -13.64 -20.43 30.42
N LEU A 55 -13.78 -20.01 29.14
CA LEU A 55 -14.26 -18.65 28.85
C LEU A 55 -15.79 -18.64 29.00
N PRO A 56 -16.37 -17.74 29.80
CA PRO A 56 -17.81 -17.56 29.84
C PRO A 56 -18.28 -16.96 28.50
N THR A 57 -19.13 -17.70 27.80
CA THR A 57 -19.91 -17.17 26.69
C THR A 57 -20.73 -15.97 27.14
N PRO A 58 -20.64 -14.80 26.46
CA PRO A 58 -21.52 -13.69 26.77
C PRO A 58 -22.98 -14.12 26.51
N LYS A 59 -23.83 -14.04 27.55
CA LYS A 59 -25.28 -14.19 27.39
C LYS A 59 -25.77 -13.17 26.40
N PRO A 60 -26.67 -13.55 25.43
CA PRO A 60 -27.31 -12.57 24.57
C PRO A 60 -28.18 -11.66 25.44
N SER A 61 -27.81 -10.39 25.53
CA SER A 61 -28.72 -9.37 26.03
C SER A 61 -29.89 -9.26 25.07
N ASN A 62 -31.09 -9.48 25.56
CA ASN A 62 -32.36 -9.21 24.88
C ASN A 62 -32.42 -7.71 24.51
N ILE A 63 -31.93 -7.36 23.34
CA ILE A 63 -32.21 -6.06 22.73
C ILE A 63 -33.47 -6.27 21.89
N ASN A 64 -34.56 -5.70 22.40
CA ASN A 64 -35.85 -5.64 21.72
C ASN A 64 -35.65 -5.23 20.25
N ALA A 65 -36.14 -6.09 19.35
CA ALA A 65 -36.29 -5.82 17.93
C ALA A 65 -37.32 -4.67 17.75
N LYS A 66 -36.83 -3.43 17.79
CA LYS A 66 -37.54 -2.25 17.30
C LYS A 66 -36.56 -1.45 16.45
N ASN A 67 -36.91 -1.38 15.16
CA ASN A 67 -36.33 -0.52 14.12
C ASN A 67 -34.84 -0.71 13.85
N ASN A 68 -34.51 -1.54 12.85
CA ASN A 68 -33.25 -1.53 12.12
C ASN A 68 -33.07 -0.22 11.31
N GLU A 69 -32.95 0.91 11.97
CA GLU A 69 -32.31 2.08 11.37
C GLU A 69 -30.81 1.75 11.28
N LYS A 70 -30.34 1.46 10.07
CA LYS A 70 -28.90 1.32 9.80
C LYS A 70 -28.21 2.57 10.31
N SER A 71 -27.28 2.42 11.27
CA SER A 71 -26.49 3.53 11.74
C SER A 71 -25.83 4.23 10.55
N THR A 72 -26.16 5.50 10.37
CA THR A 72 -25.55 6.34 9.33
C THR A 72 -24.18 6.87 9.74
N PHE A 73 -23.77 6.64 10.99
CA PHE A 73 -22.49 7.10 11.54
C PHE A 73 -21.44 5.99 11.47
N TYR A 74 -20.23 6.39 11.07
CA TYR A 74 -19.06 5.53 11.00
C TYR A 74 -17.93 6.13 11.85
N SER A 75 -17.33 5.29 12.70
CA SER A 75 -16.18 5.65 13.53
C SER A 75 -14.89 5.44 12.73
N VAL A 76 -14.25 6.53 12.35
CA VAL A 76 -12.96 6.51 11.64
C VAL A 76 -11.86 6.13 12.62
N ILE A 77 -10.97 5.23 12.21
CA ILE A 77 -9.84 4.73 12.98
C ILE A 77 -8.51 5.01 12.28
N ASN A 78 -7.45 5.15 13.07
CA ASN A 78 -6.09 5.32 12.57
C ASN A 78 -5.33 3.97 12.53
N GLU A 79 -4.07 4.01 12.09
CA GLU A 79 -3.17 2.85 12.01
C GLU A 79 -2.95 2.14 13.35
N TRP A 80 -3.18 2.80 14.46
CA TRP A 80 -3.12 2.21 15.81
C TRP A 80 -4.44 1.56 16.22
N GLN A 81 -5.41 1.50 15.29
CA GLN A 81 -6.77 1.01 15.50
C GLN A 81 -7.51 1.75 16.62
N LYS A 82 -7.15 3.02 16.81
CA LYS A 82 -7.80 3.93 17.75
C LYS A 82 -8.81 4.79 17.03
N TYR A 83 -9.91 5.05 17.74
CA TYR A 83 -10.93 6.00 17.28
C TYR A 83 -10.33 7.39 17.10
N GLN A 84 -10.65 8.04 16.00
CA GLN A 84 -10.25 9.41 15.69
C GLN A 84 -11.43 10.37 15.73
N TYR A 85 -12.46 10.09 14.94
CA TYR A 85 -13.68 10.91 14.85
C TYR A 85 -14.81 10.11 14.19
N SER A 86 -16.05 10.61 14.34
CA SER A 86 -17.23 10.03 13.72
C SER A 86 -17.69 10.87 12.54
N ILE A 87 -18.12 10.21 11.47
CA ILE A 87 -18.65 10.85 10.27
C ILE A 87 -20.00 10.29 9.88
N ASN A 88 -20.83 11.13 9.25
CA ASN A 88 -22.05 10.67 8.60
C ASN A 88 -21.69 10.04 7.25
N SER A 89 -21.82 8.73 7.16
CA SER A 89 -21.45 7.97 5.96
C SER A 89 -22.25 8.35 4.72
N ASN A 90 -23.48 8.87 4.85
CA ASN A 90 -24.30 9.33 3.74
C ASN A 90 -23.72 10.57 3.03
N GLN A 91 -22.81 11.30 3.68
CA GLN A 91 -22.07 12.39 3.05
C GLN A 91 -20.88 11.88 2.22
N VAL A 92 -20.43 10.65 2.49
CA VAL A 92 -19.26 10.02 1.85
C VAL A 92 -19.69 9.00 0.80
N LEU A 93 -20.70 8.18 1.10
CA LEU A 93 -21.17 7.09 0.26
C LEU A 93 -22.64 7.29 -0.13
N THR A 94 -22.90 7.36 -1.44
CA THR A 94 -24.26 7.48 -1.98
C THR A 94 -24.49 6.48 -3.09
N ALA A 95 -25.75 6.20 -3.43
CA ALA A 95 -26.07 5.42 -4.61
C ALA A 95 -25.52 6.11 -5.87
N GLY A 96 -24.91 5.33 -6.77
CA GLY A 96 -24.31 5.82 -7.99
C GLY A 96 -24.69 5.01 -9.22
N LYS A 97 -24.32 5.54 -10.37
CA LYS A 97 -24.37 4.87 -11.67
C LYS A 97 -23.17 5.34 -12.49
N LEU A 98 -22.49 4.43 -13.18
CA LEU A 98 -21.40 4.82 -14.08
C LEU A 98 -21.96 5.49 -15.33
N PRO A 99 -21.31 6.54 -15.84
CA PRO A 99 -21.62 7.13 -17.13
C PRO A 99 -21.35 6.12 -18.26
N ASN A 100 -21.98 6.35 -19.42
CA ASN A 100 -21.90 5.42 -20.55
C ASN A 100 -20.63 5.63 -21.40
N ASN A 101 -19.46 5.49 -20.76
CA ASN A 101 -18.15 5.54 -21.41
C ASN A 101 -17.36 4.27 -21.09
N PRO A 102 -16.60 3.72 -22.05
CA PRO A 102 -15.79 2.52 -21.80
C PRO A 102 -14.85 2.69 -20.62
N ILE A 103 -14.70 1.64 -19.83
CA ILE A 103 -13.82 1.62 -18.67
C ILE A 103 -12.44 1.13 -19.11
N ASN A 104 -11.42 1.92 -18.89
CA ASN A 104 -10.07 1.65 -19.36
C ASN A 104 -9.24 0.92 -18.30
N PHE A 105 -8.72 -0.25 -18.66
CA PHE A 105 -7.73 -1.03 -17.91
C PHE A 105 -7.16 -2.17 -18.77
N ASN A 106 -5.98 -2.69 -18.40
CA ASN A 106 -5.47 -3.92 -18.97
C ASN A 106 -6.14 -5.12 -18.28
N GLN A 107 -6.81 -5.98 -19.07
CA GLN A 107 -7.60 -7.09 -18.52
C GLN A 107 -6.74 -8.19 -17.89
N ALA A 108 -5.55 -8.49 -18.43
CA ALA A 108 -4.65 -9.48 -17.86
C ALA A 108 -4.02 -9.01 -16.55
N ASP A 109 -3.64 -7.71 -16.48
CA ASP A 109 -3.09 -7.11 -15.26
C ASP A 109 -4.16 -7.04 -14.17
N LEU A 110 -5.40 -6.67 -14.51
CA LEU A 110 -6.50 -6.64 -13.55
C LEU A 110 -6.80 -8.05 -13.01
N LEU A 111 -6.89 -9.06 -13.90
CA LEU A 111 -7.07 -10.46 -13.49
C LEU A 111 -5.97 -10.89 -12.51
N THR A 112 -4.71 -10.59 -12.83
CA THR A 112 -3.56 -10.92 -11.97
C THR A 112 -3.73 -10.33 -10.57
N VAL A 113 -4.04 -9.02 -10.46
CA VAL A 113 -4.15 -8.36 -9.14
C VAL A 113 -5.37 -8.84 -8.37
N LEU A 114 -6.52 -9.06 -9.04
CA LEU A 114 -7.71 -9.61 -8.40
C LEU A 114 -7.44 -11.00 -7.82
N THR A 115 -6.83 -11.89 -8.61
CA THR A 115 -6.48 -13.25 -8.19
C THR A 115 -5.51 -13.23 -7.01
N ASN A 116 -4.46 -12.41 -7.05
CA ASN A 116 -3.49 -12.28 -5.96
C ASN A 116 -4.15 -11.71 -4.70
N THR A 117 -5.01 -10.71 -4.83
CA THR A 117 -5.77 -10.15 -3.71
C THR A 117 -6.71 -11.19 -3.11
N ARG A 118 -7.43 -11.94 -3.95
CA ARG A 118 -8.34 -13.00 -3.51
C ARG A 118 -7.60 -14.13 -2.78
N LYS A 119 -6.43 -14.52 -3.31
CA LYS A 119 -5.53 -15.52 -2.68
C LYS A 119 -5.03 -15.03 -1.31
N TYR A 120 -4.70 -13.74 -1.19
CA TYR A 120 -4.28 -13.15 0.07
C TYR A 120 -5.37 -13.31 1.15
N PHE A 121 -6.64 -13.01 0.84
CA PHE A 121 -7.76 -13.24 1.76
C PHE A 121 -7.88 -14.72 2.16
N GLN A 122 -7.68 -15.65 1.22
CA GLN A 122 -7.75 -17.10 1.52
C GLN A 122 -6.63 -17.55 2.46
N GLN A 123 -5.42 -17.05 2.25
CA GLN A 123 -4.23 -17.52 2.97
C GLN A 123 -4.07 -16.87 4.35
N TYR A 124 -4.45 -15.60 4.49
CA TYR A 124 -4.05 -14.80 5.65
C TYR A 124 -5.22 -14.23 6.46
N SER A 125 -6.46 -14.70 6.22
CA SER A 125 -7.64 -14.21 6.95
C SER A 125 -7.59 -14.48 8.47
N GLN A 126 -6.83 -15.47 8.91
CA GLN A 126 -6.65 -15.79 10.33
C GLN A 126 -5.53 -14.95 10.99
N GLU A 127 -4.52 -14.58 10.22
CA GLU A 127 -3.29 -13.93 10.71
C GLU A 127 -3.35 -12.41 10.55
N ASP A 128 -4.16 -11.93 9.61
CA ASP A 128 -4.32 -10.51 9.31
C ASP A 128 -5.78 -10.07 9.55
N PRO A 129 -6.12 -9.61 10.77
CA PRO A 129 -7.47 -9.21 11.10
C PRO A 129 -7.94 -7.96 10.33
N ASP A 130 -7.03 -7.16 9.78
CA ASP A 130 -7.39 -5.92 9.08
C ASP A 130 -8.09 -6.18 7.76
N ILE A 131 -7.84 -7.32 7.08
CA ILE A 131 -8.57 -7.68 5.87
C ILE A 131 -10.03 -8.09 6.13
N GLN A 132 -10.37 -8.43 7.37
CA GLN A 132 -11.75 -8.72 7.78
C GLN A 132 -12.58 -7.44 8.00
N ARG A 133 -11.97 -6.26 7.87
CA ARG A 133 -12.66 -4.99 8.01
C ARG A 133 -13.45 -4.63 6.77
N THR A 134 -14.71 -4.35 6.95
CA THR A 134 -15.56 -3.81 5.87
C THR A 134 -15.32 -2.33 5.65
N GLY A 135 -14.81 -1.63 6.67
CA GLY A 135 -14.66 -0.19 6.67
C GLY A 135 -16.01 0.53 6.66
N ILE A 136 -16.05 1.73 6.14
CA ILE A 136 -17.26 2.56 6.06
C ILE A 136 -18.38 1.89 5.24
N LEU A 137 -18.06 0.93 4.38
CA LEU A 137 -19.05 0.19 3.57
C LEU A 137 -20.04 -0.62 4.43
N VAL A 138 -19.69 -0.91 5.70
CA VAL A 138 -20.63 -1.57 6.64
C VAL A 138 -21.92 -0.77 6.79
N THR A 139 -21.86 0.57 6.75
CA THR A 139 -23.04 1.46 6.84
C THR A 139 -23.96 1.32 5.63
N GLN A 140 -23.45 0.80 4.52
CA GLN A 140 -24.18 0.47 3.32
C GLN A 140 -24.68 -0.99 3.30
N GLY A 141 -24.48 -1.74 4.40
CA GLY A 141 -24.83 -3.16 4.51
C GLY A 141 -23.95 -4.09 3.66
N VAL A 142 -22.76 -3.64 3.30
CA VAL A 142 -21.74 -4.47 2.61
C VAL A 142 -20.98 -5.27 3.66
N THR A 143 -20.67 -6.52 3.36
CA THR A 143 -19.88 -7.42 4.19
C THR A 143 -18.58 -7.80 3.47
N VAL A 144 -17.61 -8.35 4.18
CA VAL A 144 -16.40 -8.93 3.55
C VAL A 144 -16.77 -10.04 2.58
N LYS A 145 -17.80 -10.84 2.87
CA LYS A 145 -18.32 -11.86 1.96
C LYS A 145 -18.79 -11.27 0.63
N ASP A 146 -19.39 -10.08 0.63
CA ASP A 146 -19.82 -9.41 -0.61
C ASP A 146 -18.62 -8.90 -1.41
N ILE A 147 -17.55 -8.48 -0.74
CA ILE A 147 -16.29 -8.12 -1.39
C ILE A 147 -15.65 -9.35 -2.05
N LEU A 148 -15.57 -10.47 -1.34
CA LEU A 148 -15.03 -11.72 -1.89
C LEU A 148 -15.86 -12.20 -3.10
N LYS A 149 -17.20 -12.17 -3.00
CA LYS A 149 -18.08 -12.47 -4.15
C LYS A 149 -17.87 -11.52 -5.33
N THR A 150 -17.53 -10.26 -5.05
CA THR A 150 -17.23 -9.27 -6.10
C THR A 150 -15.93 -9.65 -6.81
N LEU A 151 -14.88 -9.97 -6.06
CA LEU A 151 -13.59 -10.44 -6.63
C LEU A 151 -13.80 -11.72 -7.44
N ASP A 152 -14.47 -12.73 -6.87
CA ASP A 152 -14.72 -14.02 -7.53
C ASP A 152 -15.49 -13.85 -8.84
N PHE A 153 -16.55 -13.02 -8.84
CA PHE A 153 -17.33 -12.75 -10.05
C PHE A 153 -16.51 -12.07 -11.15
N MET A 154 -15.69 -11.08 -10.78
CA MET A 154 -14.84 -10.37 -11.76
C MET A 154 -13.74 -11.27 -12.32
N ILE A 155 -13.15 -12.14 -11.50
CA ILE A 155 -12.14 -13.12 -11.92
C ILE A 155 -12.76 -14.03 -12.98
N VAL A 156 -13.92 -14.63 -12.69
CA VAL A 156 -14.66 -15.52 -13.64
C VAL A 156 -14.94 -14.81 -14.96
N VAL A 157 -15.46 -13.57 -14.91
CA VAL A 157 -15.75 -12.80 -16.14
C VAL A 157 -14.48 -12.54 -16.95
N LEU A 158 -13.36 -12.18 -16.31
CA LEU A 158 -12.09 -11.94 -17.00
C LEU A 158 -11.52 -13.22 -17.60
N GLU A 159 -11.53 -14.33 -16.87
CA GLU A 159 -11.05 -15.63 -17.35
C GLU A 159 -11.84 -16.09 -18.59
N GLU A 160 -13.18 -16.01 -18.54
CA GLU A 160 -14.04 -16.33 -19.68
C GLU A 160 -13.75 -15.41 -20.89
N ASP A 161 -13.64 -14.11 -20.67
CA ASP A 161 -13.47 -13.14 -21.74
C ASP A 161 -12.08 -13.26 -22.40
N ILE A 162 -11.03 -13.48 -21.61
CA ILE A 162 -9.65 -13.73 -22.10
C ILE A 162 -9.58 -15.05 -22.85
N SER A 163 -10.16 -16.13 -22.33
CA SER A 163 -10.19 -17.46 -22.98
C SER A 163 -10.89 -17.40 -24.32
N ASN A 164 -11.93 -16.60 -24.44
CA ASN A 164 -12.66 -16.36 -25.67
C ASN A 164 -12.04 -15.28 -26.57
N LYS A 165 -10.85 -14.77 -26.23
CA LYS A 165 -10.11 -13.74 -26.98
C LYS A 165 -10.94 -12.50 -27.32
N ARG A 166 -11.81 -12.08 -26.39
CA ARG A 166 -12.68 -10.90 -26.55
C ARG A 166 -12.32 -9.82 -25.55
N THR A 167 -12.70 -8.59 -25.89
CA THR A 167 -12.70 -7.48 -24.93
C THR A 167 -13.63 -7.81 -23.77
N THR A 168 -13.14 -7.65 -22.54
CA THR A 168 -13.93 -8.02 -21.37
C THR A 168 -15.16 -7.17 -21.19
N ARG A 169 -16.26 -7.84 -20.83
CA ARG A 169 -17.54 -7.21 -20.46
C ARG A 169 -17.40 -6.20 -19.31
N LEU A 170 -16.35 -6.33 -18.49
CA LEU A 170 -16.09 -5.37 -17.40
C LEU A 170 -15.67 -3.98 -17.91
N GLN A 171 -15.35 -3.82 -19.22
CA GLN A 171 -15.13 -2.51 -19.84
C GLN A 171 -16.42 -1.83 -20.29
N ASP A 172 -17.55 -2.55 -20.31
CA ASP A 172 -18.86 -2.00 -20.63
C ASP A 172 -19.55 -1.45 -19.36
N PRO A 173 -19.80 -0.15 -19.24
CA PRO A 173 -20.49 0.44 -18.10
C PRO A 173 -21.94 -0.07 -17.96
N ASN A 174 -22.59 -0.52 -19.04
CA ASN A 174 -23.92 -1.11 -18.95
C ASN A 174 -23.87 -2.47 -18.24
N PHE A 175 -22.87 -3.30 -18.57
CA PHE A 175 -22.65 -4.56 -17.87
C PHE A 175 -22.38 -4.32 -16.39
N ILE A 176 -21.53 -3.32 -16.06
CA ILE A 176 -21.25 -2.96 -14.67
C ILE A 176 -22.53 -2.49 -13.96
N ASN A 177 -23.26 -1.53 -14.52
CA ASN A 177 -24.49 -1.01 -13.93
C ASN A 177 -25.58 -2.08 -13.74
N ALA A 178 -25.62 -3.09 -14.62
CA ALA A 178 -26.55 -4.21 -14.51
C ALA A 178 -26.17 -5.18 -13.38
N ASN A 179 -24.89 -5.53 -13.26
CA ASN A 179 -24.39 -6.61 -12.39
C ASN A 179 -23.89 -6.15 -11.03
N PHE A 180 -23.56 -4.86 -10.87
CA PHE A 180 -22.99 -4.32 -9.63
C PHE A 180 -23.89 -3.26 -9.02
N ARG A 181 -23.90 -3.21 -7.70
CA ARG A 181 -24.28 -2.03 -6.96
C ARG A 181 -23.12 -1.05 -7.05
N VAL A 182 -23.37 0.10 -7.67
CA VAL A 182 -22.41 1.18 -7.82
C VAL A 182 -22.61 2.15 -6.66
N ILE A 183 -21.58 2.37 -5.86
CA ILE A 183 -21.58 3.27 -4.71
C ILE A 183 -20.67 4.45 -5.07
N LYS A 184 -21.22 5.66 -5.17
CA LYS A 184 -20.42 6.88 -5.38
C LYS A 184 -19.70 7.22 -4.07
N TRP A 185 -18.39 7.44 -4.16
CA TRP A 185 -17.54 7.84 -3.05
C TRP A 185 -17.12 9.29 -3.19
N SER A 186 -17.62 10.14 -2.28
CA SER A 186 -17.24 11.55 -2.15
C SER A 186 -16.13 11.69 -1.11
N ALA A 187 -15.15 12.54 -1.39
CA ALA A 187 -14.05 12.78 -0.47
C ALA A 187 -14.55 13.35 0.88
N HIS A 188 -14.00 12.81 1.96
CA HIS A 188 -14.13 13.40 3.30
C HIS A 188 -12.73 13.82 3.78
N ASN A 189 -12.41 15.09 3.60
CA ASN A 189 -11.13 15.66 4.02
C ASN A 189 -11.39 16.62 5.19
N PRO A 190 -10.96 16.28 6.43
CA PRO A 190 -11.13 17.13 7.60
C PRO A 190 -10.45 18.48 7.49
N GLU A 191 -9.36 18.58 6.71
CA GLU A 191 -8.61 19.83 6.50
C GLU A 191 -9.20 20.69 5.38
N ASN A 192 -10.06 20.10 4.51
CA ASN A 192 -10.70 20.81 3.40
C ASN A 192 -12.09 20.23 3.10
N LEU A 193 -13.08 20.66 3.84
CA LEU A 193 -14.48 20.22 3.69
C LEU A 193 -15.12 20.53 2.34
N GLN A 194 -14.52 21.43 1.54
CA GLN A 194 -14.97 21.75 0.19
C GLN A 194 -14.50 20.71 -0.85
N GLN A 195 -13.52 19.88 -0.51
CA GLN A 195 -13.08 18.81 -1.40
C GLN A 195 -14.18 17.74 -1.51
N LYS A 196 -14.76 17.59 -2.70
CA LYS A 196 -15.80 16.57 -2.97
C LYS A 196 -15.28 15.42 -3.84
N LYS A 197 -14.26 15.67 -4.68
CA LYS A 197 -13.61 14.66 -5.51
C LYS A 197 -12.42 14.05 -4.78
N LEU A 198 -12.17 12.77 -5.02
CA LEU A 198 -10.97 12.13 -4.49
C LEU A 198 -9.72 12.73 -5.18
N ARG A 199 -8.71 13.00 -4.39
CA ARG A 199 -7.37 13.28 -4.89
C ARG A 199 -6.72 11.98 -5.33
N ILE A 200 -6.16 11.95 -6.52
CA ILE A 200 -5.41 10.80 -7.04
C ILE A 200 -3.95 11.20 -7.13
N THR A 201 -3.17 10.82 -6.13
CA THR A 201 -1.71 10.88 -6.21
C THR A 201 -1.18 9.70 -7.04
N LYS A 202 0.09 9.68 -7.36
CA LYS A 202 0.69 8.66 -8.23
C LYS A 202 2.02 8.24 -7.64
N TYR A 203 2.27 6.94 -7.69
CA TYR A 203 3.55 6.36 -7.33
C TYR A 203 4.02 5.36 -8.39
N ALA A 204 5.27 4.97 -8.31
CA ALA A 204 5.90 4.09 -9.29
C ALA A 204 7.03 3.28 -8.66
N ALA A 205 7.40 2.17 -9.30
CA ALA A 205 8.69 1.56 -9.12
C ALA A 205 9.70 2.19 -10.10
N PHE A 206 10.95 2.36 -9.68
CA PHE A 206 12.00 2.88 -10.55
C PHE A 206 13.03 1.82 -10.91
N ILE A 207 13.58 1.96 -12.12
CA ILE A 207 14.60 1.06 -12.67
C ILE A 207 15.98 1.62 -12.32
N HIS A 208 16.78 0.81 -11.65
CA HIS A 208 18.16 1.13 -11.32
C HIS A 208 19.12 0.26 -12.12
N PRO A 209 20.05 0.84 -12.89
CA PRO A 209 21.11 0.04 -13.49
C PRO A 209 22.04 -0.50 -12.40
N GLY A 210 22.42 -1.78 -12.50
CA GLY A 210 23.22 -2.45 -11.49
C GLY A 210 24.04 -3.60 -12.05
N SER A 211 24.82 -4.24 -11.16
CA SER A 211 25.61 -5.43 -11.45
C SER A 211 25.43 -6.46 -10.33
N ARG A 212 25.52 -7.76 -10.68
CA ARG A 212 25.55 -8.84 -9.67
C ARG A 212 26.89 -8.93 -8.96
N GLN A 213 27.94 -8.39 -9.55
CA GLN A 213 29.29 -8.36 -8.98
C GLN A 213 29.76 -6.92 -8.81
N LYS A 214 30.63 -6.70 -7.83
CA LYS A 214 31.29 -5.41 -7.61
C LYS A 214 32.16 -5.05 -8.80
N THR A 215 31.95 -3.86 -9.36
CA THR A 215 32.72 -3.31 -10.48
C THR A 215 33.18 -1.89 -10.13
N SER A 216 34.03 -1.28 -10.97
CA SER A 216 34.43 0.12 -10.77
C SER A 216 33.24 1.10 -10.78
N LYS A 217 32.24 0.84 -11.60
CA LYS A 217 31.02 1.65 -11.74
C LYS A 217 29.95 1.31 -10.70
N TYR A 218 29.68 0.01 -10.52
CA TYR A 218 28.67 -0.51 -9.59
C TYR A 218 29.40 -1.10 -8.39
N ASN A 219 29.70 -0.26 -7.43
CA ASN A 219 30.56 -0.60 -6.28
C ASN A 219 29.86 -0.51 -4.92
N THR A 220 28.59 -0.10 -4.92
CA THR A 220 27.82 0.10 -3.69
C THR A 220 26.75 -1.00 -3.57
N PRO A 221 26.89 -1.91 -2.58
CA PRO A 221 25.99 -3.08 -2.47
C PRO A 221 24.63 -2.72 -1.89
N ILE A 222 23.60 -3.42 -2.38
CA ILE A 222 22.34 -3.66 -1.69
C ILE A 222 22.46 -5.01 -1.00
N TYR A 223 22.15 -5.06 0.28
CA TYR A 223 22.25 -6.25 1.10
C TYR A 223 20.91 -6.90 1.43
N ALA A 224 20.87 -8.23 1.41
CA ALA A 224 19.88 -9.04 2.10
C ALA A 224 20.46 -9.54 3.41
N ILE A 225 19.65 -9.60 4.47
CA ILE A 225 20.02 -10.23 5.75
C ILE A 225 19.87 -11.74 5.59
N LYS A 226 20.86 -12.50 6.04
CA LYS A 226 20.74 -13.97 6.09
C LYS A 226 19.74 -14.38 7.16
N GLU A 227 18.90 -15.36 6.84
CA GLU A 227 17.80 -15.80 7.70
C GLU A 227 18.26 -16.26 9.09
N GLU A 228 19.38 -16.98 9.15
CA GLU A 228 19.95 -17.56 10.37
C GLU A 228 20.29 -16.51 11.44
N VAL A 229 20.52 -15.26 11.04
CA VAL A 229 20.91 -14.17 11.95
C VAL A 229 19.86 -13.05 12.03
N SER A 230 18.77 -13.15 11.29
CA SER A 230 17.75 -12.08 11.18
C SER A 230 17.06 -11.78 12.51
N GLN A 231 16.86 -12.81 13.35
CA GLN A 231 16.16 -12.70 14.65
C GLN A 231 16.93 -11.85 15.67
N ASN A 232 18.26 -11.78 15.59
CA ASN A 232 19.10 -11.06 16.53
C ASN A 232 19.06 -9.54 16.35
N LYS A 233 18.38 -9.05 15.32
CA LYS A 233 18.22 -7.63 14.97
C LYS A 233 19.55 -6.85 15.02
N PHE A 234 20.70 -7.50 14.81
CA PHE A 234 22.05 -6.89 14.87
C PHE A 234 22.15 -5.65 13.98
N TYR A 235 21.43 -5.67 12.86
CA TYR A 235 21.41 -4.61 11.85
C TYR A 235 20.83 -3.28 12.35
N THR A 236 20.10 -3.27 13.48
CA THR A 236 19.55 -2.03 14.07
C THR A 236 20.60 -1.20 14.78
N GLN A 237 21.79 -1.76 15.01
CA GLN A 237 22.89 -1.07 15.68
C GLN A 237 23.71 -0.18 14.74
N TYR A 238 23.55 -0.33 13.42
CA TYR A 238 24.42 0.28 12.42
C TYR A 238 23.69 1.30 11.56
N THR A 239 24.35 2.45 11.35
CA THR A 239 23.90 3.48 10.44
C THR A 239 24.20 3.08 8.99
N LYS A 240 23.61 3.83 8.04
CA LYS A 240 23.99 3.71 6.63
C LYS A 240 25.49 3.95 6.43
N GLN A 241 26.07 4.90 7.18
CA GLN A 241 27.50 5.21 7.09
C GLN A 241 28.37 4.03 7.54
N ASP A 242 27.94 3.33 8.61
CA ASP A 242 28.64 2.12 9.07
C ASP A 242 28.59 1.01 8.02
N VAL A 243 27.41 0.79 7.40
CA VAL A 243 27.26 -0.19 6.30
C VAL A 243 28.21 0.17 5.15
N LEU A 244 28.24 1.44 4.77
CA LEU A 244 29.05 1.93 3.65
C LEU A 244 30.56 2.01 3.97
N SER A 245 30.95 1.99 5.25
CA SER A 245 32.35 1.86 5.66
C SER A 245 32.89 0.43 5.55
N GLY A 246 32.02 -0.56 5.18
CA GLY A 246 32.44 -1.92 4.92
C GLY A 246 32.33 -2.89 6.09
N ILE A 247 31.45 -2.62 7.08
CA ILE A 247 31.25 -3.53 8.22
C ILE A 247 30.86 -4.97 7.81
N TYR A 248 30.28 -5.12 6.62
CA TYR A 248 29.87 -6.41 6.05
C TYR A 248 30.85 -6.97 5.01
N GLU A 249 31.88 -6.21 4.62
CA GLU A 249 32.90 -6.67 3.69
C GLU A 249 33.94 -7.57 4.40
N PRO A 250 34.77 -8.33 3.66
CA PRO A 250 35.83 -9.15 4.25
C PRO A 250 36.71 -8.34 5.20
N GLY A 251 36.85 -8.81 6.43
CA GLY A 251 37.57 -8.12 7.52
C GLY A 251 36.70 -7.13 8.31
N GLY A 252 35.48 -6.85 7.89
CA GLY A 252 34.53 -6.04 8.64
C GLY A 252 33.92 -6.79 9.84
N LYS A 253 33.51 -6.03 10.87
CA LYS A 253 32.99 -6.54 12.16
C LYS A 253 31.82 -7.50 12.02
N GLU A 254 30.96 -7.30 11.03
CA GLU A 254 29.73 -8.07 10.80
C GLU A 254 29.80 -8.91 9.52
N PHE A 255 31.03 -9.22 9.07
CA PHE A 255 31.25 -10.02 7.88
C PHE A 255 30.50 -11.36 7.96
N GLY A 256 29.88 -11.75 6.86
CA GLY A 256 29.16 -13.04 6.75
C GLY A 256 27.71 -13.02 7.19
N LYS A 257 27.20 -11.95 7.82
CA LYS A 257 25.80 -11.85 8.29
C LYS A 257 24.80 -11.40 7.23
N VAL A 258 25.28 -10.81 6.16
CA VAL A 258 24.46 -10.34 5.02
C VAL A 258 25.00 -10.91 3.72
N LYS A 259 24.16 -10.88 2.67
CA LYS A 259 24.51 -11.25 1.29
C LYS A 259 24.32 -10.03 0.40
N PRO A 260 25.32 -9.58 -0.38
CA PRO A 260 25.07 -8.61 -1.43
C PRO A 260 24.22 -9.26 -2.52
N ILE A 261 23.09 -8.63 -2.87
CA ILE A 261 22.14 -9.12 -3.89
C ILE A 261 22.21 -8.29 -5.17
N ALA A 262 22.71 -7.07 -5.08
CA ALA A 262 22.97 -6.19 -6.21
C ALA A 262 24.05 -5.19 -5.85
N TYR A 263 24.78 -4.69 -6.83
CA TYR A 263 25.67 -3.55 -6.73
C TYR A 263 25.16 -2.42 -7.61
N LEU A 264 24.96 -1.24 -7.03
CA LEU A 264 24.52 -0.03 -7.70
C LEU A 264 25.65 1.01 -7.71
N THR A 265 25.41 2.12 -8.39
CA THR A 265 26.19 3.34 -8.12
C THR A 265 25.79 3.88 -6.76
N ARG A 266 26.63 4.76 -6.16
CA ARG A 266 26.29 5.42 -4.89
C ARG A 266 24.93 6.16 -4.97
N ASN A 267 24.70 6.92 -6.03
CA ASN A 267 23.44 7.64 -6.23
C ASN A 267 22.26 6.66 -6.43
N GLY A 268 22.49 5.53 -7.10
CA GLY A 268 21.50 4.48 -7.27
C GLY A 268 21.08 3.87 -5.93
N LEU A 269 22.02 3.62 -5.01
CA LEU A 269 21.68 3.16 -3.66
C LEU A 269 20.86 4.21 -2.90
N GLU A 270 21.27 5.49 -2.93
CA GLU A 270 20.54 6.55 -2.21
C GLU A 270 19.10 6.68 -2.70
N ALA A 271 18.87 6.52 -4.01
CA ALA A 271 17.53 6.51 -4.59
C ALA A 271 16.76 5.23 -4.20
N ALA A 272 17.39 4.05 -4.25
CA ALA A 272 16.77 2.79 -3.85
C ALA A 272 16.31 2.79 -2.38
N LEU A 273 17.10 3.40 -1.48
CA LEU A 273 16.75 3.53 -0.06
C LEU A 273 15.55 4.48 0.21
N MET A 274 14.96 5.06 -0.82
CA MET A 274 13.74 5.87 -0.75
C MET A 274 12.51 5.16 -1.32
N GLN A 275 12.65 3.91 -1.79
CA GLN A 275 11.61 3.16 -2.49
C GLN A 275 11.33 1.83 -1.78
N GLY A 276 10.05 1.46 -1.66
CA GLY A 276 9.65 0.16 -1.10
C GLY A 276 10.01 -1.02 -1.99
N THR A 277 9.78 -0.88 -3.31
CA THR A 277 10.19 -1.84 -4.34
C THR A 277 11.01 -1.13 -5.40
N VAL A 278 12.13 -1.70 -5.78
CA VAL A 278 12.99 -1.25 -6.89
C VAL A 278 13.14 -2.35 -7.93
N LEU A 279 13.32 -1.97 -9.20
CA LEU A 279 13.66 -2.88 -10.28
C LEU A 279 15.13 -2.66 -10.65
N VAL A 280 15.97 -3.68 -10.47
CA VAL A 280 17.38 -3.61 -10.90
C VAL A 280 17.51 -4.20 -12.30
N ASN A 281 18.08 -3.41 -13.22
CA ASN A 281 18.46 -3.84 -14.57
C ASN A 281 19.96 -4.15 -14.56
N PHE A 282 20.31 -5.43 -14.54
CA PHE A 282 21.67 -5.90 -14.41
C PHE A 282 22.46 -5.82 -15.73
N THR A 283 23.78 -5.71 -15.61
CA THR A 283 24.70 -5.69 -16.77
C THR A 283 24.70 -6.97 -17.60
N ASP A 284 24.20 -8.08 -17.06
CA ASP A 284 23.98 -9.35 -17.77
C ASP A 284 22.68 -9.39 -18.59
N GLY A 285 21.90 -8.28 -18.58
CA GLY A 285 20.63 -8.15 -19.29
C GLY A 285 19.42 -8.66 -18.50
N THR A 286 19.61 -9.25 -17.33
CA THR A 286 18.51 -9.69 -16.47
C THR A 286 17.91 -8.53 -15.68
N LYS A 287 16.65 -8.69 -15.21
CA LYS A 287 15.95 -7.70 -14.37
C LYS A 287 15.33 -8.41 -13.19
N GLU A 288 15.50 -7.84 -12.00
CA GLU A 288 14.91 -8.37 -10.78
C GLU A 288 14.30 -7.28 -9.92
N PHE A 289 13.16 -7.58 -9.33
CA PHE A 289 12.55 -6.75 -8.31
C PHE A 289 13.19 -7.06 -6.95
N LEU A 290 13.55 -5.99 -6.26
CA LEU A 290 14.00 -6.05 -4.87
C LEU A 290 13.00 -5.27 -4.01
N ASN A 291 12.53 -5.87 -2.91
CA ASN A 291 11.62 -5.22 -1.97
C ASN A 291 12.28 -5.11 -0.60
N VAL A 292 12.00 -4.03 0.12
CA VAL A 292 12.48 -3.83 1.49
C VAL A 292 11.95 -4.93 2.39
N ASP A 293 12.87 -5.63 3.03
CA ASP A 293 12.61 -6.68 4.03
C ASP A 293 12.76 -6.15 5.46
N LYS A 294 13.91 -5.57 5.78
CA LYS A 294 14.23 -5.03 7.10
C LYS A 294 14.77 -3.61 6.98
N ASN A 295 14.68 -2.87 8.08
CA ASN A 295 15.33 -1.57 8.22
C ASN A 295 16.15 -1.52 9.52
N ASN A 296 17.07 -0.57 9.59
CA ASN A 296 17.92 -0.42 10.77
C ASN A 296 17.26 0.33 11.95
N GLY A 297 15.93 0.57 11.90
CA GLY A 297 15.18 1.25 12.94
C GLY A 297 15.51 2.75 13.10
N MET A 298 16.30 3.33 12.19
CA MET A 298 16.66 4.76 12.24
C MET A 298 15.68 5.58 11.41
N SER A 299 15.13 6.62 12.02
CA SER A 299 14.15 7.49 11.38
C SER A 299 14.77 8.34 10.26
N TYR A 300 13.97 8.65 9.26
CA TYR A 300 14.32 9.65 8.25
C TYR A 300 14.28 11.05 8.85
N ILE A 301 15.32 11.84 8.64
CA ILE A 301 15.41 13.23 9.13
C ILE A 301 15.05 14.16 7.97
N ARG A 302 13.93 14.87 8.11
CA ARG A 302 13.46 15.84 7.11
C ARG A 302 14.47 16.98 6.94
N GLY A 303 14.74 17.36 5.70
CA GLY A 303 15.71 18.45 5.38
C GLY A 303 17.17 17.99 5.33
N LEU A 304 17.48 16.79 5.83
CA LEU A 304 18.82 16.24 5.71
C LEU A 304 18.99 15.63 4.29
N LYS A 305 20.15 15.88 3.67
CA LYS A 305 20.48 15.30 2.34
C LYS A 305 20.44 13.77 2.40
N ALA A 306 20.01 13.12 1.30
CA ALA A 306 19.92 11.67 1.20
C ALA A 306 21.22 10.99 1.68
N THR A 307 22.38 11.47 1.24
CA THR A 307 23.71 10.92 1.61
C THR A 307 24.01 11.00 3.11
N ALA A 308 23.41 11.94 3.84
CA ALA A 308 23.62 12.16 5.27
C ALA A 308 22.58 11.40 6.14
N GLN A 309 21.53 10.85 5.57
CA GLN A 309 20.56 10.03 6.31
C GLN A 309 21.24 8.80 6.92
N LYS A 310 20.91 8.49 8.17
CA LYS A 310 21.43 7.31 8.88
C LYS A 310 20.63 6.04 8.59
N ARG A 311 19.40 6.17 8.12
CA ARG A 311 18.51 5.08 7.78
C ARG A 311 19.11 4.19 6.69
N TYR A 312 19.05 2.85 6.88
CA TYR A 312 19.44 1.86 5.90
C TYR A 312 18.36 0.76 5.80
N TRP A 313 18.08 0.33 4.59
CA TRP A 313 17.14 -0.74 4.29
C TRP A 313 17.87 -1.94 3.71
N TYR A 314 17.45 -3.12 4.15
CA TYR A 314 17.87 -4.40 3.62
C TYR A 314 16.75 -4.92 2.73
N PHE A 315 17.12 -5.54 1.62
CA PHE A 315 16.20 -5.94 0.58
C PHE A 315 16.23 -7.46 0.41
N GLN A 316 15.17 -7.99 -0.17
CA GLN A 316 15.10 -9.34 -0.69
C GLN A 316 14.62 -9.32 -2.15
N GLU A 317 14.97 -10.36 -2.90
CA GLU A 317 14.48 -10.60 -4.25
C GLU A 317 12.99 -10.98 -4.18
N VAL A 318 12.20 -10.43 -5.09
CA VAL A 318 10.76 -10.69 -5.19
C VAL A 318 10.34 -10.83 -6.66
N ASP A 319 9.21 -11.49 -6.89
CA ASP A 319 8.71 -11.81 -8.24
C ASP A 319 8.04 -10.63 -8.94
N ALA A 320 7.63 -9.57 -8.20
CA ALA A 320 6.89 -8.44 -8.75
C ALA A 320 6.96 -7.21 -7.84
N ILE A 321 6.32 -6.11 -8.24
CA ILE A 321 6.02 -5.00 -7.34
C ILE A 321 5.10 -5.53 -6.24
N LYS A 322 5.43 -5.22 -4.98
CA LYS A 322 4.70 -5.67 -3.80
C LYS A 322 3.84 -4.54 -3.24
N GLY A 323 2.57 -4.85 -3.03
CA GLY A 323 1.59 -4.00 -2.38
C GLY A 323 1.36 -4.35 -0.92
N TYR A 324 0.08 -4.39 -0.51
CA TYR A 324 -0.33 -4.70 0.86
C TYR A 324 0.15 -6.07 1.35
N GLY A 325 0.50 -6.14 2.62
CA GLY A 325 0.78 -7.38 3.34
C GLY A 325 1.09 -7.09 4.81
N TYR A 326 0.57 -7.92 5.73
CA TYR A 326 0.80 -7.77 7.17
C TYR A 326 2.24 -8.09 7.57
N LYS A 327 2.96 -8.83 6.73
CA LYS A 327 4.40 -9.10 6.84
C LYS A 327 5.02 -9.17 5.44
N ILE A 328 6.35 -9.13 5.39
CA ILE A 328 7.09 -9.01 4.13
C ILE A 328 6.85 -10.19 3.17
N ASP A 329 6.84 -11.43 3.71
CA ASP A 329 6.66 -12.64 2.92
C ASP A 329 5.21 -12.87 2.46
N ALA A 330 4.28 -12.08 2.99
CA ALA A 330 2.85 -12.19 2.71
C ALA A 330 2.32 -10.98 1.95
N LYS A 331 3.14 -10.34 1.09
CA LYS A 331 2.69 -9.18 0.29
C LYS A 331 2.02 -9.59 -1.01
N ILE A 332 0.97 -8.87 -1.37
CA ILE A 332 0.27 -9.03 -2.64
C ILE A 332 1.17 -8.55 -3.79
N SER A 333 1.37 -9.39 -4.81
CA SER A 333 2.01 -8.97 -6.07
C SER A 333 1.01 -8.16 -6.88
N ILE A 334 1.36 -6.91 -7.19
CA ILE A 334 0.51 -5.92 -7.83
C ILE A 334 1.02 -5.52 -9.21
N LYS A 335 0.14 -4.89 -10.01
CA LYS A 335 0.43 -4.43 -11.37
C LYS A 335 0.10 -2.95 -11.54
N PRO A 336 0.93 -2.20 -12.28
CA PRO A 336 0.62 -0.83 -12.66
C PRO A 336 -0.68 -0.71 -13.47
N GLY A 337 -1.30 0.46 -13.39
CA GLY A 337 -2.47 0.76 -14.21
C GLY A 337 -3.81 0.24 -13.67
N VAL A 338 -3.77 -0.72 -12.73
CA VAL A 338 -4.94 -1.39 -12.13
C VAL A 338 -4.89 -1.49 -10.62
N THR A 339 -3.88 -0.89 -9.98
CA THR A 339 -3.71 -0.92 -8.52
C THR A 339 -3.82 0.48 -7.92
N PHE A 340 -4.56 0.57 -6.84
CA PHE A 340 -4.59 1.72 -5.95
C PHE A 340 -4.05 1.35 -4.57
N ALA A 341 -3.28 2.27 -3.98
CA ALA A 341 -3.06 2.31 -2.55
C ALA A 341 -4.12 3.20 -1.89
N GLY A 342 -4.60 2.77 -0.72
CA GLY A 342 -5.67 3.48 -0.01
C GLY A 342 -5.76 3.10 1.46
N ASP A 343 -6.77 3.63 2.14
CA ASP A 343 -7.06 3.37 3.55
C ASP A 343 -7.69 1.99 3.73
N VAL A 344 -6.86 0.99 4.02
CA VAL A 344 -7.30 -0.40 4.20
C VAL A 344 -8.09 -0.62 5.48
N LEU A 345 -8.00 0.27 6.47
CA LEU A 345 -8.76 0.18 7.71
C LEU A 345 -10.18 0.74 7.56
N ASN A 346 -10.32 1.89 6.89
CA ASN A 346 -11.58 2.61 6.81
C ASN A 346 -12.33 2.41 5.48
N ILE A 347 -11.65 2.03 4.41
CA ILE A 347 -12.26 1.64 3.13
C ILE A 347 -12.20 0.13 2.93
N GLY A 348 -11.03 -0.46 3.20
CA GLY A 348 -10.78 -1.90 3.16
C GLY A 348 -9.95 -2.36 1.97
N LEU A 349 -9.32 -3.52 2.12
CA LEU A 349 -8.58 -4.21 1.07
C LEU A 349 -9.54 -4.85 0.04
N GLY A 350 -9.13 -4.94 -1.21
CA GLY A 350 -9.88 -5.64 -2.27
C GLY A 350 -11.08 -4.87 -2.83
N ARG A 351 -11.22 -3.58 -2.51
CA ARG A 351 -12.30 -2.74 -3.06
C ARG A 351 -12.02 -2.42 -4.53
N ILE A 352 -13.03 -2.66 -5.37
CA ILE A 352 -12.97 -2.32 -6.78
C ILE A 352 -13.35 -0.86 -6.94
N ILE A 353 -12.44 -0.09 -7.49
CA ILE A 353 -12.61 1.35 -7.67
C ILE A 353 -12.71 1.68 -9.16
N VAL A 354 -13.71 2.47 -9.51
CA VAL A 354 -13.77 3.13 -10.81
C VAL A 354 -13.61 4.62 -10.58
N THR A 355 -12.64 5.25 -11.25
CA THR A 355 -12.45 6.70 -11.24
C THR A 355 -12.96 7.30 -12.53
N GLU A 356 -13.55 8.52 -12.45
CA GLU A 356 -14.07 9.29 -13.57
C GLU A 356 -13.41 10.66 -13.55
N ASP A 357 -12.65 10.99 -14.59
CA ASP A 357 -12.00 12.28 -14.71
C ASP A 357 -12.95 13.40 -15.24
N ASN A 358 -12.42 14.62 -15.39
CA ASN A 358 -13.21 15.75 -15.90
C ASN A 358 -13.61 15.60 -17.38
N GLN A 359 -12.97 14.69 -18.12
CA GLN A 359 -13.28 14.35 -19.52
C GLN A 359 -14.20 13.12 -19.62
N LYS A 360 -14.76 12.67 -18.50
CA LYS A 360 -15.62 11.49 -18.39
C LYS A 360 -14.92 10.17 -18.73
N ARG A 361 -13.60 10.13 -18.78
CA ARG A 361 -12.85 8.89 -18.99
C ARG A 361 -12.89 8.06 -17.70
N LEU A 362 -13.22 6.77 -17.86
CA LEU A 362 -13.31 5.84 -16.75
C LEU A 362 -12.04 4.97 -16.67
N LYS A 363 -11.56 4.76 -15.47
CA LYS A 363 -10.45 3.84 -15.18
C LYS A 363 -10.82 2.94 -14.00
N MET A 364 -10.56 1.64 -14.11
CA MET A 364 -10.81 0.67 -13.04
C MET A 364 -9.52 0.15 -12.46
N GLY A 365 -9.55 -0.13 -11.16
CA GLY A 365 -8.50 -0.82 -10.43
C GLY A 365 -9.01 -1.34 -9.09
N VAL A 366 -8.12 -1.92 -8.31
CA VAL A 366 -8.42 -2.52 -7.00
C VAL A 366 -7.52 -1.93 -5.93
N ILE A 367 -8.06 -1.69 -4.72
CA ILE A 367 -7.23 -1.37 -3.56
C ILE A 367 -6.51 -2.64 -3.13
N ALA A 368 -5.24 -2.76 -3.50
CA ALA A 368 -4.37 -3.89 -3.18
C ALA A 368 -3.04 -3.42 -2.57
N ASP A 369 -2.97 -2.14 -2.19
CA ASP A 369 -1.81 -1.53 -1.55
C ASP A 369 -2.26 -0.50 -0.50
N THR A 370 -1.33 -0.06 0.34
CA THR A 370 -1.52 0.98 1.34
C THR A 370 -0.20 1.70 1.62
N GLY A 371 -0.26 2.74 2.43
CA GLY A 371 0.92 3.46 2.89
C GLY A 371 0.58 4.34 4.09
N GLY A 372 1.57 4.83 4.81
CA GLY A 372 1.37 5.63 6.03
C GLY A 372 0.55 6.90 5.83
N ALA A 373 0.39 7.40 4.60
CA ALA A 373 -0.45 8.55 4.29
C ALA A 373 -1.96 8.23 4.24
N PHE A 374 -2.36 6.96 4.36
CA PHE A 374 -3.74 6.50 4.18
C PHE A 374 -4.43 6.00 5.44
N LEU A 375 -3.86 6.20 6.61
CA LEU A 375 -4.40 5.62 7.85
C LEU A 375 -4.57 6.66 8.96
N PRO A 376 -5.64 7.52 8.96
CA PRO A 376 -6.84 7.49 8.10
C PRO A 376 -6.78 8.46 6.90
N ASN A 377 -7.41 8.06 5.80
CA ASN A 377 -7.56 8.93 4.64
C ASN A 377 -8.78 8.55 3.76
N LEU A 378 -9.88 9.27 3.90
CA LEU A 378 -11.11 9.06 3.13
C LEU A 378 -11.27 10.01 1.93
N TYR A 379 -10.20 10.67 1.50
CA TYR A 379 -10.26 11.71 0.46
C TYR A 379 -9.20 11.55 -0.62
N GLN A 380 -8.34 10.54 -0.52
CA GLN A 380 -7.23 10.32 -1.45
C GLN A 380 -7.04 8.85 -1.76
N LEU A 381 -6.60 8.57 -2.97
CA LEU A 381 -6.02 7.31 -3.41
C LEU A 381 -4.67 7.58 -4.05
N ASP A 382 -3.77 6.60 -4.04
CA ASP A 382 -2.51 6.65 -4.75
C ASP A 382 -2.51 5.60 -5.87
N PHE A 383 -2.30 6.03 -7.10
CA PHE A 383 -2.38 5.18 -8.28
C PHE A 383 -0.99 4.68 -8.68
N LEU A 384 -0.79 3.37 -8.74
CA LEU A 384 0.44 2.78 -9.26
C LEU A 384 0.54 3.03 -10.76
N ALA A 385 1.34 4.02 -11.12
CA ALA A 385 1.40 4.56 -12.48
C ALA A 385 2.21 3.68 -13.43
N GLY A 386 3.30 3.06 -12.94
CA GLY A 386 4.17 2.29 -13.81
C GLY A 386 5.51 1.93 -13.18
N THR A 387 6.40 1.47 -14.06
CA THR A 387 7.83 1.32 -13.79
C THR A 387 8.58 2.27 -14.72
N PHE A 388 9.44 3.14 -14.18
CA PHE A 388 10.08 4.21 -14.93
C PHE A 388 11.60 4.17 -14.79
N ALA A 389 12.30 4.54 -15.88
CA ALA A 389 13.74 4.64 -15.88
C ALA A 389 14.26 5.88 -15.14
N SER A 390 13.44 6.93 -15.02
CA SER A 390 13.81 8.17 -14.34
C SER A 390 12.61 8.88 -13.72
N GLU A 391 12.88 9.75 -12.74
CA GLU A 391 11.86 10.67 -12.19
C GLU A 391 11.26 11.57 -13.27
N LYS A 392 12.06 12.00 -14.23
CA LYS A 392 11.62 12.85 -15.34
C LYS A 392 10.56 12.15 -16.20
N ASP A 393 10.77 10.87 -16.54
CA ASP A 393 9.81 10.09 -17.32
C ASP A 393 8.51 9.90 -16.52
N PHE A 394 8.62 9.64 -15.23
CA PHE A 394 7.48 9.55 -14.33
C PHE A 394 6.71 10.88 -14.26
N GLU A 395 7.39 12.01 -14.05
CA GLU A 395 6.77 13.34 -14.03
C GLU A 395 6.03 13.65 -15.33
N GLN A 396 6.64 13.37 -16.48
CA GLN A 396 6.01 13.57 -17.80
C GLN A 396 4.77 12.69 -17.98
N TYR A 397 4.79 11.48 -17.46
CA TYR A 397 3.64 10.57 -17.53
C TYR A 397 2.50 11.04 -16.63
N ILE A 398 2.77 11.36 -15.37
CA ILE A 398 1.74 11.72 -14.40
C ILE A 398 1.07 13.07 -14.67
N GLN A 399 1.75 14.00 -15.37
CA GLN A 399 1.15 15.27 -15.82
C GLN A 399 -0.07 15.07 -16.74
N LYS A 400 -0.18 13.92 -17.41
CA LYS A 400 -1.31 13.57 -18.28
C LYS A 400 -2.47 12.94 -17.52
N LEU A 401 -2.28 12.62 -16.23
CA LEU A 401 -3.29 11.98 -15.39
C LEU A 401 -4.01 13.00 -14.51
N PRO A 402 -5.30 12.80 -14.22
CA PRO A 402 -6.08 13.73 -13.41
C PRO A 402 -5.56 13.75 -11.97
N GLU A 403 -5.58 14.93 -11.33
CA GLU A 403 -5.30 15.05 -9.90
C GLU A 403 -6.55 14.78 -9.05
N TYR A 404 -7.74 15.16 -9.54
CA TYR A 404 -9.00 14.96 -8.85
C TYR A 404 -10.00 14.24 -9.75
N THR A 405 -10.69 13.23 -9.20
CA THR A 405 -11.69 12.41 -9.93
C THR A 405 -12.93 12.18 -9.08
N ASN A 406 -14.08 11.97 -9.75
CA ASN A 406 -15.15 11.22 -9.11
C ASN A 406 -14.68 9.78 -8.91
N ALA A 407 -15.19 9.12 -7.88
CA ALA A 407 -14.87 7.73 -7.62
C ALA A 407 -16.14 6.92 -7.29
N TYR A 408 -16.10 5.65 -7.66
CA TYR A 408 -17.16 4.69 -7.43
C TYR A 408 -16.58 3.38 -6.91
N ILE A 409 -17.26 2.79 -5.94
CA ILE A 409 -16.94 1.46 -5.42
C ILE A 409 -17.96 0.48 -6.00
N LEU A 410 -17.48 -0.64 -6.52
CA LEU A 410 -18.34 -1.69 -7.09
C LEU A 410 -18.53 -2.85 -6.11
N VAL A 411 -19.75 -3.27 -5.92
CA VAL A 411 -20.12 -4.45 -5.13
C VAL A 411 -21.07 -5.32 -5.96
N LYS A 412 -20.79 -6.61 -6.14
CA LYS A 412 -21.65 -7.53 -6.91
C LYS A 412 -23.06 -7.54 -6.32
N LYS A 413 -24.07 -7.36 -7.15
CA LYS A 413 -25.47 -7.52 -6.75
C LYS A 413 -25.73 -8.96 -6.33
N VAL A 414 -26.43 -9.13 -5.23
CA VAL A 414 -27.03 -10.43 -4.88
C VAL A 414 -28.28 -10.58 -5.74
N ILE A 415 -28.28 -11.57 -6.59
CA ILE A 415 -29.43 -11.96 -7.39
C ILE A 415 -30.29 -12.93 -6.55
#